data_137061f027b1141fb30e252a363dfff4
#
_entry.id   137061f027b1141fb30e252a363dfff4
#
_cell.length_a   1.000
_cell.length_b   1.000
_cell.length_c   1.000
_cell.angle_alpha   90.00
_cell.angle_beta   90.00
_cell.angle_gamma   90.00
#
_symmetry.space_group_name_H-M   'P 1'
#
loop_
_entity.id
_entity.type
_entity.pdbx_description
1 polymer ?
#
loop_
_entity_poly.entity_id
_entity_poly.type
_entity_poly.pdbx_seq_one_letter_code
_entity_poly.pdbx_strand_id
1 'polypeptide(L)'
;MALSTLKAIPKDEDKGLLVVDLSDIAGDGAELRFREPKAADLFPDAKELASLRTAFAEFPEAMLYQIYLLGRCYVPDPADAGEESPLRAFGNLARTSKQTFFRILGEFISWYPTDDLQGRVKQAKNGSEV
;
A
#
# COMPACT_ATOMS: atom_id res chain seq x y z
N MET A 1 6.07 -1.59 12.11
CA MET A 1 5.75 -0.19 11.79
C MET A 1 4.40 0.19 12.38
N ALA A 2 4.33 1.30 13.03
CA ALA A 2 3.07 1.79 13.58
C ALA A 2 2.58 2.96 12.72
N LEU A 3 1.48 2.77 12.01
CA LEU A 3 0.91 3.85 11.20
C LEU A 3 0.38 5.00 12.04
N SER A 4 0.19 4.77 13.35
CA SER A 4 -0.21 5.81 14.29
C SER A 4 0.93 6.75 14.64
N THR A 5 2.19 6.38 14.35
CA THR A 5 3.39 7.17 14.65
C THR A 5 4.03 7.60 13.34
N LEU A 6 3.33 8.44 12.58
CA LEU A 6 3.81 8.89 11.29
C LEU A 6 4.88 9.97 11.45
N LYS A 7 5.97 9.80 10.70
CA LYS A 7 7.06 10.78 10.68
C LYS A 7 7.30 11.22 9.25
N ALA A 8 7.58 12.52 9.08
CA ALA A 8 7.88 13.06 7.76
C ALA A 8 9.25 12.58 7.28
N ILE A 9 9.32 12.13 6.03
CA ILE A 9 10.58 11.83 5.37
C ILE A 9 11.12 13.13 4.76
N PRO A 10 12.44 13.37 4.75
CA PRO A 10 13.00 14.57 4.13
C PRO A 10 12.54 14.74 2.69
N LYS A 11 12.21 15.97 2.30
CA LYS A 11 11.67 16.27 0.97
C LYS A 11 12.61 15.88 -0.17
N ASP A 12 13.89 15.88 0.06
CA ASP A 12 14.88 15.50 -0.96
C ASP A 12 14.73 14.04 -1.37
N GLU A 13 14.16 13.21 -0.50
CA GLU A 13 13.94 11.79 -0.75
C GLU A 13 12.57 11.48 -1.35
N ASP A 14 11.71 12.51 -1.50
CA ASP A 14 10.36 12.34 -2.04
C ASP A 14 10.33 12.25 -3.57
N LYS A 15 11.47 12.40 -4.22
CA LYS A 15 11.54 12.45 -5.67
C LYS A 15 11.04 11.14 -6.29
N GLY A 16 9.99 11.23 -7.10
CA GLY A 16 9.38 10.06 -7.73
C GLY A 16 8.44 9.28 -6.84
N LEU A 17 8.13 9.79 -5.65
CA LEU A 17 7.22 9.14 -4.72
C LEU A 17 5.87 9.86 -4.66
N LEU A 18 4.83 9.10 -4.37
CA LEU A 18 3.55 9.68 -3.97
C LEU A 18 3.63 10.03 -2.49
N VAL A 19 3.25 11.26 -2.16
CA VAL A 19 3.14 11.70 -0.77
C VAL A 19 1.66 11.86 -0.45
N VAL A 20 1.15 11.07 0.49
CA VAL A 20 -0.23 11.16 0.96
C VAL A 20 -0.24 11.95 2.27
N ASP A 21 -0.87 13.11 2.24
CA ASP A 21 -0.98 13.98 3.41
C ASP A 21 -2.16 13.54 4.28
N LEU A 22 -1.88 13.17 5.52
CA LEU A 22 -2.88 12.77 6.50
C LEU A 22 -2.94 13.72 7.68
N SER A 23 -2.46 14.96 7.52
CA SER A 23 -2.41 15.93 8.61
C SER A 23 -3.77 16.25 9.22
N ASP A 24 -4.85 16.15 8.45
CA ASP A 24 -6.21 16.37 8.92
C ASP A 24 -6.76 15.21 9.76
N ILE A 25 -6.12 14.06 9.71
CA ILE A 25 -6.56 12.85 10.44
C ILE A 25 -5.61 12.52 11.58
N ALA A 26 -4.31 12.54 11.31
CA ALA A 26 -3.28 12.06 12.24
C ALA A 26 -2.39 13.15 12.80
N GLY A 27 -2.67 14.43 12.50
CA GLY A 27 -1.91 15.57 13.03
C GLY A 27 -0.93 16.15 12.03
N ASP A 28 -0.45 17.36 12.34
CA ASP A 28 0.45 18.09 11.45
C ASP A 28 1.70 17.28 11.10
N GLY A 29 2.04 17.28 9.82
CA GLY A 29 3.21 16.56 9.32
C GLY A 29 3.01 15.07 9.11
N ALA A 30 1.80 14.57 9.36
CA ALA A 30 1.50 13.15 9.12
C ALA A 30 1.42 12.89 7.63
N GLU A 31 2.35 12.10 7.11
CA GLU A 31 2.45 11.79 5.68
C GLU A 31 2.86 10.35 5.49
N LEU A 32 2.35 9.73 4.42
CA LEU A 32 2.79 8.42 3.96
C LEU A 32 3.37 8.56 2.57
N ARG A 33 4.37 7.75 2.27
CA ARG A 33 5.03 7.77 0.97
C ARG A 33 4.94 6.41 0.31
N PHE A 34 4.69 6.43 -0.99
CA PHE A 34 4.57 5.23 -1.79
C PHE A 34 5.41 5.35 -3.06
N ARG A 35 6.06 4.26 -3.44
CA ARG A 35 6.76 4.16 -4.71
C ARG A 35 5.85 3.59 -5.78
N GLU A 36 6.24 3.70 -7.03
CA GLU A 36 5.50 3.05 -8.12
C GLU A 36 5.54 1.52 -7.98
N PRO A 37 4.44 0.84 -8.31
CA PRO A 37 4.43 -0.63 -8.29
C PRO A 37 5.39 -1.21 -9.31
N LYS A 38 6.04 -2.30 -8.93
CA LYS A 38 6.86 -3.12 -9.83
C LYS A 38 6.06 -4.37 -10.19
N ALA A 39 6.54 -5.13 -11.18
CA ALA A 39 5.85 -6.35 -11.60
C ALA A 39 5.58 -7.31 -10.43
N ALA A 40 6.55 -7.46 -9.51
CA ALA A 40 6.39 -8.33 -8.35
C ALA A 40 5.28 -7.87 -7.40
N ASP A 41 4.96 -6.58 -7.39
CA ASP A 41 3.91 -6.03 -6.53
C ASP A 41 2.52 -6.30 -7.10
N LEU A 42 2.42 -6.55 -8.39
CA LEU A 42 1.17 -6.84 -9.09
C LEU A 42 0.83 -8.33 -9.07
N PHE A 43 1.78 -9.16 -8.67
CA PHE A 43 1.60 -10.62 -8.58
C PHE A 43 1.92 -11.06 -7.16
N PRO A 44 0.90 -11.10 -6.27
CA PRO A 44 1.14 -11.46 -4.88
C PRO A 44 1.80 -12.82 -4.74
N ASP A 45 2.81 -12.91 -3.88
CA ASP A 45 3.38 -14.18 -3.46
C ASP A 45 2.28 -15.01 -2.80
N ALA A 46 2.16 -16.26 -3.19
CA ALA A 46 1.12 -17.16 -2.69
C ALA A 46 1.18 -17.29 -1.16
N LYS A 47 2.37 -17.33 -0.58
CA LYS A 47 2.55 -17.45 0.88
C LYS A 47 2.09 -16.18 1.60
N GLU A 48 2.48 -15.02 1.09
CA GLU A 48 2.08 -13.74 1.68
C GLU A 48 0.58 -13.52 1.57
N LEU A 49 0.00 -13.87 0.42
CA LEU A 49 -1.43 -13.73 0.21
C LEU A 49 -2.22 -14.68 1.13
N ALA A 50 -1.76 -15.92 1.28
CA ALA A 50 -2.38 -16.88 2.20
C ALA A 50 -2.31 -16.38 3.65
N SER A 51 -1.19 -15.78 4.04
CA SER A 51 -1.04 -15.18 5.36
C SER A 51 -2.04 -14.03 5.57
N LEU A 52 -2.23 -13.19 4.56
CA LEU A 52 -3.22 -12.11 4.63
C LEU A 52 -4.64 -12.67 4.72
N ARG A 53 -4.98 -13.71 3.96
CA ARG A 53 -6.30 -14.34 4.05
C ARG A 53 -6.58 -14.86 5.45
N THR A 54 -5.58 -15.45 6.08
CA THR A 54 -5.72 -15.97 7.44
C THR A 54 -5.88 -14.84 8.46
N ALA A 55 -5.05 -13.80 8.34
CA ALA A 55 -5.07 -12.68 9.28
C ALA A 55 -6.29 -11.78 9.13
N PHE A 56 -6.81 -11.66 7.91
CA PHE A 56 -7.89 -10.73 7.57
C PHE A 56 -9.00 -11.44 6.81
N ALA A 57 -9.46 -12.55 7.38
CA ALA A 57 -10.46 -13.42 6.76
C ALA A 57 -11.81 -12.72 6.53
N GLU A 58 -12.09 -11.65 7.28
CA GLU A 58 -13.32 -10.87 7.15
C GLU A 58 -13.37 -10.03 5.87
N PHE A 59 -12.23 -9.82 5.19
CA PHE A 59 -12.17 -8.97 4.01
C PHE A 59 -12.36 -9.79 2.72
N PRO A 60 -13.02 -9.17 1.70
CA PRO A 60 -13.11 -9.80 0.40
C PRO A 60 -11.74 -9.86 -0.27
N GLU A 61 -11.58 -10.78 -1.21
CA GLU A 61 -10.33 -11.03 -1.91
C GLU A 61 -9.77 -9.76 -2.57
N ALA A 62 -10.64 -8.96 -3.19
CA ALA A 62 -10.22 -7.71 -3.82
C ALA A 62 -9.52 -6.77 -2.82
N MET A 63 -10.03 -6.72 -1.60
CA MET A 63 -9.45 -5.87 -0.56
C MET A 63 -8.08 -6.39 -0.09
N LEU A 64 -7.92 -7.70 -0.06
CA LEU A 64 -6.61 -8.30 0.27
C LEU A 64 -5.55 -7.93 -0.76
N TYR A 65 -5.89 -7.91 -2.04
CA TYR A 65 -4.98 -7.44 -3.08
C TYR A 65 -4.64 -5.96 -2.92
N GLN A 66 -5.59 -5.15 -2.52
CA GLN A 66 -5.37 -3.73 -2.26
C GLN A 66 -4.41 -3.53 -1.08
N ILE A 67 -4.61 -4.30 -0.01
CA ILE A 67 -3.72 -4.27 1.16
C ILE A 67 -2.31 -4.69 0.75
N TYR A 68 -2.19 -5.73 -0.05
CA TYR A 68 -0.92 -6.21 -0.55
C TYR A 68 -0.20 -5.11 -1.34
N LEU A 69 -0.91 -4.51 -2.29
CA LEU A 69 -0.34 -3.47 -3.16
C LEU A 69 0.17 -2.28 -2.35
N LEU A 70 -0.64 -1.76 -1.44
CA LEU A 70 -0.24 -0.62 -0.59
C LEU A 70 0.94 -0.99 0.30
N GLY A 71 0.91 -2.16 0.90
CA GLY A 71 1.99 -2.61 1.78
C GLY A 71 3.31 -2.79 1.04
N ARG A 72 3.27 -3.27 -0.20
CA ARG A 72 4.47 -3.48 -1.00
C ARG A 72 5.05 -2.17 -1.52
N CYS A 73 4.21 -1.21 -1.83
CA CYS A 73 4.66 0.07 -2.38
C CYS A 73 4.99 1.10 -1.31
N TYR A 74 4.62 0.84 -0.06
CA TYR A 74 4.90 1.75 1.04
C TYR A 74 6.40 1.91 1.26
N VAL A 75 6.82 3.17 1.40
CA VAL A 75 8.22 3.52 1.72
C VAL A 75 8.26 3.91 3.18
N PRO A 76 8.75 3.02 4.08
CA PRO A 76 8.77 3.32 5.51
C PRO A 76 9.84 4.35 5.86
N ASP A 77 9.56 5.12 6.91
CA ASP A 77 10.59 5.96 7.53
C ASP A 77 11.66 5.02 8.12
N PRO A 78 12.95 5.27 7.86
CA PRO A 78 14.02 4.42 8.42
C PRO A 78 13.97 4.27 9.94
N ALA A 79 13.41 5.27 10.65
CA ALA A 79 13.28 5.21 12.11
C ALA A 79 12.25 4.17 12.56
N ASP A 80 11.30 3.80 11.69
CA ASP A 80 10.25 2.83 12.00
C ASP A 80 10.56 1.44 11.42
N ALA A 81 11.71 1.28 10.77
CA ALA A 81 12.06 0.01 10.13
C ALA A 81 12.16 -1.11 11.16
N GLY A 82 11.49 -2.21 10.91
CA GLY A 82 11.56 -3.41 11.73
C GLY A 82 10.48 -3.58 12.78
N GLU A 83 9.56 -2.63 12.95
CA GLU A 83 8.48 -2.78 13.92
C GLU A 83 7.41 -3.76 13.44
N GLU A 84 6.61 -3.37 12.46
CA GLU A 84 5.52 -4.20 11.97
C GLU A 84 5.59 -4.28 10.45
N SER A 85 5.24 -5.44 9.90
CA SER A 85 5.15 -5.61 8.45
C SER A 85 4.16 -4.58 7.86
N PRO A 86 4.54 -3.85 6.80
CA PRO A 86 3.60 -2.93 6.14
C PRO A 86 2.31 -3.60 5.68
N LEU A 87 2.36 -4.86 5.26
CA LEU A 87 1.17 -5.60 4.86
C LEU A 87 0.20 -5.72 6.03
N ARG A 88 0.71 -6.08 7.20
CA ARG A 88 -0.10 -6.17 8.43
C ARG A 88 -0.60 -4.82 8.89
N ALA A 89 0.25 -3.81 8.79
CA ALA A 89 -0.12 -2.46 9.20
C ALA A 89 -1.29 -1.92 8.37
N PHE A 90 -1.27 -2.10 7.06
CA PHE A 90 -2.37 -1.66 6.20
C PHE A 90 -3.62 -2.50 6.38
N GLY A 91 -3.47 -3.81 6.62
CA GLY A 91 -4.61 -4.66 6.97
C GLY A 91 -5.27 -4.23 8.26
N ASN A 92 -4.49 -3.93 9.28
CA ASN A 92 -5.02 -3.44 10.57
C ASN A 92 -5.66 -2.07 10.41
N LEU A 93 -5.10 -1.21 9.58
CA LEU A 93 -5.70 0.09 9.29
C LEU A 93 -7.06 -0.07 8.63
N ALA A 94 -7.17 -0.98 7.66
CA ALA A 94 -8.43 -1.27 6.99
C ALA A 94 -9.47 -1.80 7.96
N ARG A 95 -9.04 -2.56 8.97
CA ARG A 95 -9.91 -3.11 10.01
C ARG A 95 -10.39 -2.03 10.98
N THR A 96 -9.49 -1.14 11.40
CA THR A 96 -9.78 -0.14 12.43
C THR A 96 -10.31 1.17 11.87
N SER A 97 -9.92 1.55 10.65
CA SER A 97 -10.35 2.80 10.03
C SER A 97 -10.44 2.63 8.52
N LYS A 98 -11.57 2.07 8.06
CA LYS A 98 -11.82 1.88 6.62
C LYS A 98 -11.76 3.20 5.86
N GLN A 99 -12.26 4.27 6.47
CA GLN A 99 -12.28 5.58 5.85
C GLN A 99 -10.87 6.08 5.51
N THR A 100 -9.95 5.94 6.46
CA THR A 100 -8.54 6.31 6.25
C THR A 100 -7.89 5.40 5.20
N PHE A 101 -8.15 4.10 5.28
CA PHE A 101 -7.62 3.14 4.32
C PHE A 101 -8.06 3.48 2.89
N PHE A 102 -9.35 3.72 2.68
CA PHE A 102 -9.86 4.03 1.34
C PHE A 102 -9.41 5.39 0.85
N ARG A 103 -9.16 6.34 1.75
CA ARG A 103 -8.59 7.62 1.36
C ARG A 103 -7.17 7.43 0.82
N ILE A 104 -6.35 6.66 1.51
CA ILE A 104 -4.98 6.36 1.05
C ILE A 104 -5.02 5.63 -0.28
N LEU A 105 -5.88 4.62 -0.38
CA LEU A 105 -6.04 3.84 -1.62
C LEU A 105 -6.50 4.74 -2.78
N GLY A 106 -7.45 5.64 -2.53
CA GLY A 106 -7.94 6.59 -3.53
C GLY A 106 -6.84 7.50 -4.05
N GLU A 107 -6.00 8.01 -3.17
CA GLU A 107 -4.85 8.83 -3.55
C GLU A 107 -3.85 8.03 -4.38
N PHE A 108 -3.58 6.79 -3.98
CA PHE A 108 -2.68 5.92 -4.72
C PHE A 108 -3.21 5.64 -6.13
N ILE A 109 -4.49 5.30 -6.24
CA ILE A 109 -5.13 4.99 -7.52
C ILE A 109 -5.16 6.22 -8.43
N SER A 110 -5.38 7.40 -7.87
CA SER A 110 -5.37 8.66 -8.64
C SER A 110 -3.99 8.97 -9.19
N TRP A 111 -2.96 8.68 -8.40
CA TRP A 111 -1.56 8.88 -8.80
C TRP A 111 -1.10 7.81 -9.79
N TYR A 112 -1.49 6.56 -9.56
CA TYR A 112 -1.15 5.43 -10.44
C TYR A 112 -2.46 4.77 -10.88
N PRO A 113 -3.00 5.14 -12.06
CA PRO A 113 -4.36 4.75 -12.45
C PRO A 113 -4.62 3.26 -12.45
N THR A 114 -5.78 2.88 -11.94
CA THR A 114 -6.21 1.48 -11.82
C THR A 114 -6.24 0.77 -13.17
N ASP A 115 -6.61 1.48 -14.22
CA ASP A 115 -6.67 0.92 -15.57
C ASP A 115 -5.29 0.44 -16.02
N ASP A 116 -4.26 1.21 -15.70
CA ASP A 116 -2.88 0.81 -16.01
C ASP A 116 -2.47 -0.40 -15.20
N LEU A 117 -2.86 -0.47 -13.92
CA LEU A 117 -2.57 -1.62 -13.08
C LEU A 117 -3.24 -2.88 -13.62
N GLN A 118 -4.54 -2.77 -13.97
CA GLN A 118 -5.28 -3.89 -14.54
C GLN A 118 -4.70 -4.33 -15.88
N GLY A 119 -4.34 -3.36 -16.71
CA GLY A 119 -3.72 -3.65 -18.00
C GLY A 119 -2.38 -4.36 -17.84
N ARG A 120 -1.56 -3.94 -16.90
CA ARG A 120 -0.27 -4.57 -16.63
C ARG A 120 -0.44 -5.98 -16.09
N VAL A 121 -1.40 -6.21 -15.21
CA VAL A 121 -1.69 -7.55 -14.69
C VAL A 121 -2.15 -8.46 -15.82
N LYS A 122 -3.07 -7.99 -16.67
CA LYS A 122 -3.54 -8.73 -17.83
C LYS A 122 -2.39 -9.07 -18.76
N GLN A 123 -1.57 -8.08 -19.08
CA GLN A 123 -0.43 -8.23 -19.97
C GLN A 123 0.56 -9.26 -19.44
N ALA A 124 0.83 -9.22 -18.15
CA ALA A 124 1.75 -10.15 -17.53
C ALA A 124 1.19 -11.58 -17.48
N LYS A 125 -0.12 -11.72 -17.22
CA LYS A 125 -0.78 -13.04 -17.24
C LYS A 125 -0.79 -13.65 -18.65
N ASN A 126 -0.94 -12.81 -19.65
CA ASN A 126 -1.03 -13.21 -21.05
C ASN A 126 0.26 -12.91 -21.81
N GLY A 127 1.34 -12.64 -21.11
CA GLY A 127 2.60 -12.20 -21.70
C GLY A 127 3.17 -13.18 -22.70
N SER A 128 2.90 -14.45 -22.53
CA SER A 128 3.31 -15.50 -23.47
C SER A 128 2.53 -15.46 -24.77
N GLU A 129 1.44 -14.76 -24.82
CA GLU A 129 0.58 -14.67 -26.01
C GLU A 129 1.00 -13.56 -26.97
N VAL A 130 1.93 -12.76 -26.54
CA VAL A 130 2.39 -11.61 -27.31
C VAL A 130 3.52 -12.00 -28.25
#